data_737b499bd13a343e2948c37058a01578
#
_entry.id   737b499bd13a343e2948c37058a01578
#
_cell.length_a   1.000
_cell.length_b   1.000
_cell.length_c   1.000
_cell.angle_alpha   90.00
_cell.angle_beta   90.00
_cell.angle_gamma   90.00
#
_symmetry.space_group_name_H-M   'P 1'
#
loop_
_entity.id
_entity.type
_entity.pdbx_description
1 polymer ?
#
loop_
_entity_poly.entity_id
_entity_poly.type
_entity_poly.pdbx_seq_one_letter_code
_entity_poly.pdbx_strand_id
1 'polypeptide(L)'
;MSVKLGIGLSNWESSNGSTELIWNIIDNAESQGWDSIWFSDRIIGPRFSLEPMIMMAATAARTTTLKFGTSVLAQSIRNPVITAKEMATLDVISQGRVLPVFGLGGEDPAEYEACG
;
A
#
# COMPACT_ATOMS: atom_id res chain seq x y z
N MET A 1 -6.40 0.53 -27.56
CA MET A 1 -6.12 0.99 -26.17
C MET A 1 -6.82 0.05 -25.20
N SER A 2 -6.11 -0.62 -24.31
CA SER A 2 -6.70 -1.48 -23.29
C SER A 2 -6.82 -0.69 -21.99
N VAL A 3 -7.98 -0.75 -21.33
CA VAL A 3 -8.18 -0.19 -20.00
C VAL A 3 -7.49 -1.10 -18.98
N LYS A 4 -6.73 -0.51 -18.07
CA LYS A 4 -6.11 -1.21 -16.94
C LYS A 4 -6.94 -0.96 -15.69
N LEU A 5 -7.25 -2.01 -14.97
CA LEU A 5 -8.06 -1.94 -13.75
C LEU A 5 -7.21 -2.29 -12.54
N GLY A 6 -7.34 -1.49 -11.48
CA GLY A 6 -6.71 -1.74 -10.19
C GLY A 6 -7.73 -1.85 -9.06
N ILE A 7 -7.38 -2.55 -8.00
CA ILE A 7 -8.18 -2.70 -6.77
C ILE A 7 -7.58 -1.80 -5.69
N GLY A 8 -8.40 -0.95 -5.07
CA GLY A 8 -8.02 -0.12 -3.92
C GLY A 8 -8.46 -0.75 -2.60
N LEU A 9 -7.56 -0.78 -1.63
CA LEU A 9 -7.81 -1.27 -0.28
C LEU A 9 -7.60 -0.12 0.72
N SER A 10 -8.68 0.42 1.25
CA SER A 10 -8.61 1.62 2.09
C SER A 10 -8.66 1.37 3.59
N ASN A 11 -9.42 0.40 4.05
CA ASN A 11 -9.54 0.08 5.47
C ASN A 11 -9.65 -1.44 5.65
N TRP A 12 -9.03 -1.94 6.70
CA TRP A 12 -9.10 -3.34 7.07
C TRP A 12 -9.95 -3.49 8.33
N GLU A 13 -11.21 -3.76 8.16
CA GLU A 13 -12.05 -4.23 9.24
C GLU A 13 -12.08 -5.76 9.19
N SER A 14 -11.08 -6.38 9.80
CA SER A 14 -11.17 -7.80 10.11
C SER A 14 -11.94 -7.92 11.42
N SER A 15 -13.16 -8.38 11.35
CA SER A 15 -14.03 -8.57 12.54
C SER A 15 -13.47 -9.59 13.52
N ASN A 16 -12.45 -10.35 13.15
CA ASN A 16 -11.87 -11.43 13.96
C ASN A 16 -10.33 -11.45 13.98
N GLY A 17 -9.65 -10.40 13.47
CA GLY A 17 -8.19 -10.34 13.38
C GLY A 17 -7.57 -11.25 12.31
N SER A 18 -8.38 -11.92 11.48
CA SER A 18 -7.87 -12.78 10.42
C SER A 18 -7.32 -11.97 9.24
N THR A 19 -6.15 -12.33 8.76
CA THR A 19 -5.54 -11.77 7.54
C THR A 19 -5.89 -12.56 6.29
N GLU A 20 -6.68 -13.59 6.39
CA GLU A 20 -7.03 -14.49 5.28
C GLU A 20 -7.68 -13.75 4.12
N LEU A 21 -8.59 -12.82 4.41
CA LEU A 21 -9.24 -12.00 3.38
C LEU A 21 -8.23 -11.18 2.56
N ILE A 22 -7.22 -10.63 3.22
CA ILE A 22 -6.15 -9.84 2.59
C ILE A 22 -5.40 -10.68 1.56
N TRP A 23 -4.96 -11.85 1.99
CA TRP A 23 -4.19 -12.74 1.13
C TRP A 23 -5.03 -13.28 -0.02
N ASN A 24 -6.29 -13.59 0.23
CA ASN A 24 -7.22 -14.00 -0.81
C ASN A 24 -7.44 -12.90 -1.87
N ILE A 25 -7.56 -11.64 -1.46
CA ILE A 25 -7.69 -10.52 -2.40
C ILE A 25 -6.42 -10.37 -3.26
N ILE A 26 -5.24 -10.43 -2.66
CA ILE A 26 -3.97 -10.32 -3.38
C ILE A 26 -3.79 -11.46 -4.37
N ASP A 27 -4.02 -12.70 -3.94
CA ASP A 27 -3.89 -13.89 -4.77
C ASP A 27 -4.90 -13.90 -5.93
N ASN A 28 -6.14 -13.51 -5.65
CA ASN A 28 -7.18 -13.40 -6.68
C ASN A 28 -6.88 -12.25 -7.66
N ALA A 29 -6.37 -11.12 -7.19
CA ALA A 29 -5.97 -10.03 -8.07
C ALA A 29 -4.91 -10.49 -9.07
N GLU A 30 -3.88 -11.21 -8.62
CA GLU A 30 -2.86 -11.80 -9.48
C GLU A 30 -3.46 -12.82 -10.46
N SER A 31 -4.19 -13.80 -9.96
CA SER A 31 -4.71 -14.92 -10.77
C SER A 31 -5.76 -14.51 -11.79
N GLN A 32 -6.54 -13.47 -11.50
CA GLN A 32 -7.55 -12.92 -12.41
C GLN A 32 -7.00 -11.87 -13.37
N GLY A 33 -5.70 -11.55 -13.31
CA GLY A 33 -5.05 -10.63 -14.23
C GLY A 33 -5.38 -9.15 -14.01
N TRP A 34 -5.69 -8.73 -12.78
CA TRP A 34 -5.77 -7.30 -12.45
C TRP A 34 -4.42 -6.63 -12.67
N ASP A 35 -4.42 -5.38 -13.12
CA ASP A 35 -3.17 -4.65 -13.37
C ASP A 35 -2.45 -4.27 -12.07
N SER A 36 -3.20 -3.85 -11.06
CA SER A 36 -2.60 -3.30 -9.84
C SER A 36 -3.49 -3.40 -8.61
N ILE A 37 -2.82 -3.36 -7.44
CA ILE A 37 -3.46 -3.23 -6.12
C ILE A 37 -2.92 -2.00 -5.40
N TRP A 38 -3.79 -1.28 -4.67
CA TRP A 38 -3.50 0.01 -4.07
C TRP A 38 -3.82 0.02 -2.59
N PHE A 39 -2.88 0.51 -1.77
CA PHE A 39 -3.01 0.62 -0.33
C PHE A 39 -3.12 2.08 0.10
N SER A 40 -4.05 2.36 1.01
CA SER A 40 -4.15 3.68 1.65
C SER A 40 -3.14 3.80 2.77
N ASP A 41 -2.65 5.02 2.99
CA ASP A 41 -1.74 5.37 4.08
C ASP A 41 -2.47 6.14 5.18
N ARG A 42 -2.41 5.61 6.39
CA ARG A 42 -2.81 6.29 7.61
C ARG A 42 -2.06 5.69 8.79
N ILE A 43 -1.32 6.53 9.49
CA ILE A 43 -0.53 6.11 10.66
C ILE A 43 -1.42 6.02 11.90
N ILE A 44 -2.23 7.06 12.13
CA ILE A 44 -3.18 7.13 13.25
C ILE A 44 -4.56 7.49 12.71
N GLY A 45 -5.59 6.83 13.20
CA GLY A 45 -6.96 7.10 12.81
C GLY A 45 -7.97 6.26 13.55
N PRO A 46 -9.27 6.57 13.41
CA PRO A 46 -10.33 5.88 14.13
C PRO A 46 -10.58 4.45 13.63
N ARG A 47 -10.03 4.10 12.48
CA ARG A 47 -10.19 2.78 11.87
C ARG A 47 -8.83 2.10 11.76
N PHE A 48 -8.84 0.78 11.93
CA PHE A 48 -7.64 -0.03 11.73
C PHE A 48 -7.21 0.03 10.25
N SER A 49 -5.94 0.33 10.03
CA SER A 49 -5.29 0.27 8.73
C SER A 49 -3.95 -0.43 8.85
N LEU A 50 -3.55 -1.11 7.79
CA LEU A 50 -2.23 -1.71 7.71
C LEU A 50 -1.26 -0.70 7.09
N GLU A 51 -0.03 -0.74 7.55
CA GLU A 51 1.04 0.13 7.05
C GLU A 51 1.35 -0.21 5.57
N PRO A 52 1.23 0.74 4.64
CA PRO A 52 1.27 0.45 3.21
C PRO A 52 2.63 -0.03 2.70
N MET A 53 3.76 0.45 3.25
CA MET A 53 5.10 0.02 2.81
C MET A 53 5.32 -1.46 3.14
N ILE A 54 4.85 -1.90 4.30
CA ILE A 54 4.91 -3.31 4.71
C ILE A 54 3.98 -4.16 3.84
N MET A 55 2.79 -3.67 3.54
CA MET A 55 1.84 -4.38 2.67
C MET A 55 2.36 -4.51 1.24
N MET A 56 3.02 -3.47 0.72
CA MET A 56 3.66 -3.53 -0.59
C MET A 56 4.80 -4.54 -0.62
N ALA A 57 5.62 -4.62 0.43
CA ALA A 57 6.70 -5.62 0.53
C ALA A 57 6.15 -7.05 0.57
N ALA A 58 5.09 -7.28 1.35
CA ALA A 58 4.43 -8.57 1.41
C ALA A 58 3.79 -8.96 0.05
N THR A 59 3.16 -8.01 -0.63
CA THR A 59 2.60 -8.21 -1.97
C THR A 59 3.69 -8.51 -2.99
N ALA A 60 4.82 -7.79 -2.93
CA ALA A 60 5.97 -8.03 -3.81
C ALA A 60 6.50 -9.46 -3.70
N ALA A 61 6.58 -9.98 -2.46
CA ALA A 61 7.06 -11.34 -2.21
C ALA A 61 6.04 -12.43 -2.60
N ARG A 62 4.75 -12.11 -2.58
CA ARG A 62 3.66 -13.07 -2.82
C ARG A 62 3.22 -13.15 -4.29
N THR A 63 3.52 -12.13 -5.08
CA THR A 63 3.06 -11.99 -6.47
C THR A 63 4.22 -11.90 -7.44
N THR A 64 3.96 -12.15 -8.72
CA THR A 64 4.98 -12.11 -9.78
C THR A 64 4.71 -11.04 -10.84
N THR A 65 3.46 -10.73 -11.12
CA THR A 65 3.05 -9.79 -12.19
C THR A 65 2.25 -8.60 -11.69
N LEU A 66 1.51 -8.77 -10.59
CA LEU A 66 0.65 -7.73 -10.01
C LEU A 66 1.50 -6.53 -9.60
N LYS A 67 1.17 -5.35 -10.13
CA LYS A 67 1.73 -4.09 -9.67
C LYS A 67 1.07 -3.66 -8.37
N PHE A 68 1.76 -2.86 -7.60
CA PHE A 68 1.23 -2.39 -6.33
C PHE A 68 1.72 -0.97 -6.03
N GLY A 69 0.91 -0.24 -5.31
CA GLY A 69 1.22 1.15 -4.97
C GLY A 69 0.41 1.67 -3.81
N THR A 70 0.53 2.97 -3.59
CA THR A 70 -0.19 3.68 -2.54
C THR A 70 -1.23 4.62 -3.12
N SER A 71 -2.36 4.76 -2.47
CA SER A 71 -3.42 5.69 -2.87
C SER A 71 -3.92 6.47 -1.64
N VAL A 72 -3.11 7.39 -1.18
CA VAL A 72 -1.77 7.85 -1.54
C VAL A 72 -0.81 7.66 -0.36
N LEU A 73 0.52 7.74 -0.58
CA LEU A 73 1.49 7.78 0.51
C LEU A 73 1.58 9.22 1.04
N ALA A 74 1.31 9.40 2.33
CA ALA A 74 1.41 10.71 2.99
C ALA A 74 2.87 11.07 3.31
N GLN A 75 3.55 11.64 2.33
CA GLN A 75 4.99 11.94 2.44
C GLN A 75 5.31 13.00 3.51
N SER A 76 4.36 13.87 3.83
CA SER A 76 4.51 14.94 4.83
C SER A 76 4.80 14.42 6.26
N ILE A 77 4.38 13.21 6.56
CA ILE A 77 4.55 12.56 7.88
C ILE A 77 5.65 11.49 7.89
N ARG A 78 6.46 11.41 6.84
CA ARG A 78 7.50 10.40 6.67
C ARG A 78 8.87 11.04 6.42
N ASN A 79 9.91 10.38 6.89
CA ASN A 79 11.28 10.78 6.54
C ASN A 79 11.53 10.51 5.05
N PRO A 80 11.80 11.52 4.22
CA PRO A 80 11.93 11.35 2.77
C PRO A 80 13.10 10.47 2.35
N VAL A 81 14.18 10.46 3.13
CA VAL A 81 15.37 9.64 2.83
C VAL A 81 15.07 8.16 3.06
N ILE A 82 14.37 7.85 4.16
CA ILE A 82 13.94 6.48 4.46
C ILE A 82 12.93 6.00 3.41
N THR A 83 11.91 6.81 3.12
CA THR A 83 10.91 6.48 2.10
C THR A 83 11.54 6.22 0.73
N ALA A 84 12.50 7.05 0.32
CA ALA A 84 13.22 6.84 -0.94
C ALA A 84 14.00 5.51 -0.95
N LYS A 85 14.62 5.16 0.15
CA LYS A 85 15.34 3.88 0.29
C LYS A 85 14.40 2.68 0.25
N GLU A 86 13.25 2.77 0.92
CA GLU A 86 12.22 1.73 0.91
C GLU A 86 11.64 1.53 -0.49
N MET A 87 11.27 2.62 -1.18
CA MET A 87 10.75 2.56 -2.55
C MET A 87 11.76 1.97 -3.54
N ALA A 88 13.03 2.37 -3.46
CA ALA A 88 14.08 1.80 -4.29
C ALA A 88 14.29 0.30 -4.03
N THR A 89 14.18 -0.11 -2.78
CA THR A 89 14.26 -1.53 -2.41
C THR A 89 13.09 -2.32 -2.97
N LEU A 90 11.85 -1.80 -2.80
CA LEU A 90 10.64 -2.40 -3.36
C LEU A 90 10.72 -2.54 -4.89
N ASP A 91 11.24 -1.53 -5.58
CA ASP A 91 11.40 -1.55 -7.03
C ASP A 91 12.34 -2.68 -7.47
N VAL A 92 13.47 -2.81 -6.81
CA VAL A 92 14.46 -3.86 -7.10
C VAL A 92 13.89 -5.26 -6.82
N ILE A 93 13.35 -5.51 -5.63
CA ILE A 93 12.85 -6.86 -5.27
C ILE A 93 11.61 -7.28 -6.05
N SER A 94 10.81 -6.31 -6.49
CA SER A 94 9.61 -6.55 -7.29
C SER A 94 9.87 -6.53 -8.80
N GLN A 95 11.09 -6.25 -9.24
CA GLN A 95 11.43 -6.12 -10.66
C GLN A 95 10.59 -5.04 -11.37
N GLY A 96 10.47 -3.87 -10.76
CA GLY A 96 9.82 -2.71 -11.36
C GLY A 96 8.29 -2.68 -11.27
N ARG A 97 7.69 -3.38 -10.30
CA ARG A 97 6.22 -3.43 -10.14
C ARG A 97 5.65 -2.37 -9.21
N VAL A 98 6.48 -1.58 -8.54
CA VAL A 98 6.03 -0.54 -7.62
C VAL A 98 5.49 0.68 -8.39
N LEU A 99 4.37 1.21 -7.94
CA LEU A 99 3.70 2.39 -8.48
C LEU A 99 3.64 3.46 -7.37
N PRO A 100 4.67 4.32 -7.25
CA PRO A 100 4.70 5.31 -6.18
C PRO A 100 3.72 6.46 -6.47
N VAL A 101 2.75 6.67 -5.58
CA VAL A 101 1.85 7.82 -5.62
C VAL A 101 1.87 8.52 -4.26
N PHE A 102 2.26 9.78 -4.26
CA PHE A 102 2.44 10.59 -3.07
C PHE A 102 1.35 11.63 -2.91
N GLY A 103 1.02 11.94 -1.68
CA GLY A 103 0.08 13.00 -1.32
C GLY A 103 0.51 13.74 -0.06
N LEU A 104 -0.23 14.78 0.28
CA LEU A 104 0.03 15.60 1.46
C LEU A 104 -0.40 14.91 2.77
N GLY A 105 -1.24 13.89 2.70
CA GLY A 105 -1.85 13.26 3.87
C GLY A 105 -3.18 13.90 4.27
N GLY A 106 -3.73 13.44 5.39
CA GLY A 106 -4.97 13.96 5.97
C GLY A 106 -4.77 15.28 6.73
N GLU A 107 -5.88 15.83 7.23
CA GLU A 107 -5.89 17.07 8.03
C GLU A 107 -5.91 16.78 9.55
N ASP A 108 -5.74 15.54 9.98
CA ASP A 108 -5.80 15.15 11.40
C ASP A 108 -4.53 15.62 12.14
N PRO A 109 -4.64 16.59 13.06
CA PRO A 109 -3.48 17.08 13.81
C PRO A 109 -2.78 16.00 14.64
N ALA A 110 -3.52 15.02 15.14
CA ALA A 110 -2.96 13.95 15.97
C ALA A 110 -1.97 13.07 15.20
N GLU A 111 -2.20 12.87 13.90
CA GLU A 111 -1.30 12.11 13.04
C GLU A 111 0.04 12.86 12.85
N TYR A 112 -0.01 14.17 12.64
CA TYR A 112 1.18 15.01 12.52
C TYR A 112 1.96 15.11 13.83
N GLU A 113 1.28 15.30 14.96
CA GLU A 113 1.92 15.34 16.28
C GLU A 113 2.63 14.03 16.62
N ALA A 114 2.04 12.90 16.29
CA ALA A 114 2.63 11.59 16.55
C ALA A 114 3.84 11.28 15.66
N CYS A 115 3.89 11.81 14.46
CA CYS A 115 4.97 11.58 13.50
C CYS A 115 6.11 12.62 13.60
N GLY A 116 5.93 13.69 14.36
CA GLY A 116 6.89 14.79 14.49
C GLY A 116 6.75 15.78 13.36
#